data_c4a2db45e6760d359c929cf7548e3b5d
#
_entry.id   c4a2db45e6760d359c929cf7548e3b5d
#
_cell.length_a   1.000
_cell.length_b   1.000
_cell.length_c   1.000
_cell.angle_alpha   90.00
_cell.angle_beta   90.00
_cell.angle_gamma   90.00
#
_symmetry.space_group_name_H-M   'P 1'
#
loop_
_entity.id
_entity.type
_entity.pdbx_description
1 polymer ?
#
loop_
_entity_poly.entity_id
_entity_poly.type
_entity_poly.pdbx_seq_one_letter_code
_entity_poly.pdbx_strand_id
1 'polypeptide(L)'
;MAALILVVVTLALDAVDGFVARRRRRASDAGAAFDIAADRIVESVFWIYFAAAGLVTFWIPVIVIARGALTDFLRAIAYRQGQTAFGEKTMMLTWWGRALTGSRASRAAYGAVKSAAFFGLGLWLTLANLPEWRAIIAGQADALMNFVRAGAVGLAVSTAIFCVARGVPVIIEGLRFFRGDLKTI
;
A
#
# COMPACT_ATOMS: atom_id res chain seq x y z
N MET A 1 5.36 -6.15 -21.14
CA MET A 1 4.10 -5.47 -21.56
C MET A 1 2.95 -5.82 -20.64
N ALA A 2 2.55 -7.08 -20.48
CA ALA A 2 1.40 -7.45 -19.64
C ALA A 2 1.42 -6.88 -18.22
N ALA A 3 2.56 -6.94 -17.52
CA ALA A 3 2.71 -6.43 -16.15
C ALA A 3 2.44 -4.92 -16.05
N LEU A 4 2.96 -4.12 -16.98
CA LEU A 4 2.74 -2.68 -16.99
C LEU A 4 1.27 -2.34 -17.28
N ILE A 5 0.68 -3.04 -18.25
CA ILE A 5 -0.75 -2.88 -18.57
C ILE A 5 -1.59 -3.21 -17.33
N LEU A 6 -1.27 -4.30 -16.64
CA LEU A 6 -1.99 -4.71 -15.44
C LEU A 6 -1.88 -3.67 -14.32
N VAL A 7 -0.68 -3.11 -14.10
CA VAL A 7 -0.48 -2.03 -13.12
C VAL A 7 -1.30 -0.81 -13.51
N VAL A 8 -1.24 -0.37 -14.76
CA VAL A 8 -1.98 0.82 -15.23
C VAL A 8 -3.49 0.61 -15.12
N VAL A 9 -3.98 -0.57 -15.53
CA VAL A 9 -5.41 -0.92 -15.43
C VAL A 9 -5.86 -0.93 -13.97
N THR A 10 -5.07 -1.54 -13.07
CA THR A 10 -5.41 -1.58 -11.64
C THR A 10 -5.46 -0.18 -11.04
N LEU A 11 -4.48 0.67 -11.32
CA LEU A 11 -4.46 2.06 -10.84
C LEU A 11 -5.63 2.88 -11.43
N ALA A 12 -5.99 2.64 -12.69
CA ALA A 12 -7.14 3.30 -13.31
C ALA A 12 -8.46 2.85 -12.69
N LEU A 13 -8.63 1.55 -12.44
CA LEU A 13 -9.82 1.00 -11.78
C LEU A 13 -9.97 1.56 -10.36
N ASP A 14 -8.91 1.59 -9.57
CA ASP A 14 -8.90 2.18 -8.22
C ASP A 14 -9.35 3.65 -8.24
N ALA A 15 -8.86 4.43 -9.21
CA ALA A 15 -9.27 5.82 -9.40
C ALA A 15 -10.77 5.96 -9.78
N VAL A 16 -11.25 5.07 -10.66
CA VAL A 16 -12.65 5.04 -11.11
C VAL A 16 -13.58 4.61 -9.97
N ASP A 17 -13.22 3.59 -9.21
CA ASP A 17 -14.00 3.10 -8.07
C ASP A 17 -14.12 4.17 -6.99
N GLY A 18 -13.02 4.85 -6.68
CA GLY A 18 -13.04 6.00 -5.79
C GLY A 18 -13.92 7.16 -6.27
N PHE A 19 -13.99 7.40 -7.59
CA PHE A 19 -14.87 8.40 -8.18
C PHE A 19 -16.36 7.99 -8.11
N VAL A 20 -16.66 6.74 -8.47
CA VAL A 20 -18.03 6.16 -8.47
C VAL A 20 -18.59 6.05 -7.05
N ALA A 21 -17.77 5.61 -6.07
CA ALA A 21 -18.16 5.53 -4.66
C ALA A 21 -18.57 6.90 -4.09
N ARG A 22 -17.80 7.96 -4.42
CA ARG A 22 -18.16 9.34 -4.03
C ARG A 22 -19.47 9.82 -4.62
N ARG A 23 -19.86 9.32 -5.78
CA ARG A 23 -21.07 9.75 -6.51
C ARG A 23 -22.31 8.98 -6.09
N ARG A 24 -22.14 7.72 -5.67
CA ARG A 24 -23.26 6.81 -5.35
C ARG A 24 -23.59 6.75 -3.86
N ARG A 25 -23.61 7.70 -3.04
CA ARG A 25 -24.10 7.79 -1.63
C ARG A 25 -24.66 6.51 -0.94
N ARG A 26 -24.45 5.31 -1.50
CA ARG A 26 -24.94 3.99 -1.03
C ARG A 26 -23.80 2.98 -1.03
N ALA A 27 -22.81 3.18 -0.14
CA ALA A 27 -21.90 2.10 0.19
C ALA A 27 -22.57 1.24 1.27
N SER A 28 -22.81 -0.04 1.00
CA SER A 28 -23.14 -0.99 2.07
C SER A 28 -21.87 -1.28 2.87
N ASP A 29 -22.00 -1.53 4.18
CA ASP A 29 -20.87 -1.87 5.03
C ASP A 29 -20.10 -3.10 4.50
N ALA A 30 -20.82 -4.08 3.95
CA ALA A 30 -20.22 -5.25 3.32
C ALA A 30 -19.42 -4.88 2.05
N GLY A 31 -19.92 -3.95 1.23
CA GLY A 31 -19.21 -3.46 0.04
C GLY A 31 -17.93 -2.74 0.41
N ALA A 32 -17.95 -1.89 1.44
CA ALA A 32 -16.77 -1.20 1.92
C ALA A 32 -15.71 -2.18 2.50
N ALA A 33 -16.16 -3.22 3.22
CA ALA A 33 -15.26 -4.25 3.72
C ALA A 33 -14.63 -5.08 2.59
N PHE A 34 -15.40 -5.40 1.57
CA PHE A 34 -14.91 -6.13 0.39
C PHE A 34 -13.89 -5.32 -0.40
N ASP A 35 -14.11 -4.02 -0.58
CA ASP A 35 -13.21 -3.09 -1.25
C ASP A 35 -11.83 -3.07 -0.55
N ILE A 36 -11.81 -2.93 0.77
CA ILE A 36 -10.58 -2.99 1.57
C ILE A 36 -9.86 -4.34 1.39
N ALA A 37 -10.59 -5.45 1.37
CA ALA A 37 -10.01 -6.77 1.20
C ALA A 37 -9.43 -6.95 -0.22
N ALA A 38 -10.15 -6.50 -1.25
CA ALA A 38 -9.72 -6.54 -2.64
C ALA A 38 -8.43 -5.74 -2.86
N ASP A 39 -8.36 -4.51 -2.33
CA ASP A 39 -7.17 -3.67 -2.36
C ASP A 39 -5.96 -4.38 -1.74
N ARG A 40 -6.16 -5.05 -0.60
CA ARG A 40 -5.09 -5.81 0.07
C ARG A 40 -4.60 -6.99 -0.76
N ILE A 41 -5.51 -7.72 -1.39
CA ILE A 41 -5.15 -8.85 -2.25
C ILE A 41 -4.34 -8.36 -3.43
N VAL A 42 -4.80 -7.34 -4.14
CA VAL A 42 -4.12 -6.77 -5.31
C VAL A 42 -2.74 -6.24 -4.93
N GLU A 43 -2.64 -5.47 -3.85
CA GLU A 43 -1.35 -4.98 -3.32
C GLU A 43 -0.38 -6.14 -3.03
N SER A 44 -0.88 -7.19 -2.36
CA SER A 44 -0.07 -8.36 -2.00
C SER A 44 0.44 -9.11 -3.24
N VAL A 45 -0.44 -9.30 -4.23
CA VAL A 45 -0.09 -9.95 -5.50
C VAL A 45 1.01 -9.18 -6.24
N PHE A 46 0.94 -7.85 -6.32
CA PHE A 46 1.99 -7.05 -6.94
C PHE A 46 3.33 -7.16 -6.19
N TRP A 47 3.33 -7.07 -4.87
CA TRP A 47 4.55 -7.21 -4.09
C TRP A 47 5.20 -8.59 -4.26
N ILE A 48 4.40 -9.67 -4.21
CA ILE A 48 4.87 -11.04 -4.42
C ILE A 48 5.42 -11.20 -5.84
N TYR A 49 4.71 -10.68 -6.85
CA TYR A 49 5.13 -10.74 -8.24
C TYR A 49 6.48 -10.05 -8.47
N PHE A 50 6.68 -8.84 -7.95
CA PHE A 50 7.94 -8.13 -8.10
C PHE A 50 9.09 -8.78 -7.32
N ALA A 51 8.80 -9.41 -6.19
CA ALA A 51 9.81 -10.21 -5.49
C ALA A 51 10.17 -11.48 -6.25
N ALA A 52 9.19 -12.19 -6.80
CA ALA A 52 9.43 -13.38 -7.65
C ALA A 52 10.19 -13.02 -8.93
N ALA A 53 9.97 -11.82 -9.48
CA ALA A 53 10.72 -11.30 -10.62
C ALA A 53 12.14 -10.80 -10.24
N GLY A 54 12.56 -10.90 -8.97
CA GLY A 54 13.89 -10.48 -8.51
C GLY A 54 14.11 -8.96 -8.46
N LEU A 55 13.05 -8.16 -8.50
CA LEU A 55 13.12 -6.69 -8.50
C LEU A 55 13.24 -6.11 -7.11
N VAL A 56 12.59 -6.73 -6.14
CA VAL A 56 12.63 -6.35 -4.74
C VAL A 56 12.99 -7.56 -3.87
N THR A 57 13.50 -7.31 -2.67
CA THR A 57 13.85 -8.41 -1.77
C THR A 57 12.57 -9.10 -1.25
N PHE A 58 12.66 -10.38 -0.95
CA PHE A 58 11.58 -11.19 -0.36
C PHE A 58 11.00 -10.55 0.92
N TRP A 59 11.78 -9.82 1.68
CA TRP A 59 11.34 -9.18 2.93
C TRP A 59 10.31 -8.06 2.73
N ILE A 60 10.30 -7.40 1.57
CA ILE A 60 9.32 -6.33 1.30
C ILE A 60 7.88 -6.86 1.31
N PRO A 61 7.51 -7.87 0.49
CA PRO A 61 6.17 -8.44 0.58
C PRO A 61 5.86 -9.02 1.96
N VAL A 62 6.79 -9.70 2.61
CA VAL A 62 6.58 -10.26 3.96
C VAL A 62 6.19 -9.17 4.95
N ILE A 63 6.94 -8.07 4.99
CA ILE A 63 6.68 -6.94 5.89
C ILE A 63 5.32 -6.30 5.58
N VAL A 64 5.04 -6.03 4.31
CA VAL A 64 3.80 -5.33 3.91
C VAL A 64 2.58 -6.18 4.22
N ILE A 65 2.61 -7.47 3.88
CA ILE A 65 1.50 -8.41 4.10
C ILE A 65 1.28 -8.65 5.60
N ALA A 66 2.34 -8.99 6.34
CA ALA A 66 2.23 -9.25 7.77
C ALA A 66 1.72 -8.02 8.54
N ARG A 67 2.28 -6.84 8.24
CA ARG A 67 1.82 -5.59 8.85
C ARG A 67 0.37 -5.29 8.46
N GLY A 68 -0.01 -5.50 7.20
CA GLY A 68 -1.38 -5.31 6.72
C GLY A 68 -2.36 -6.17 7.52
N ALA A 69 -2.13 -7.49 7.56
CA ALA A 69 -2.97 -8.44 8.28
C ALA A 69 -3.09 -8.09 9.78
N LEU A 70 -1.95 -7.76 10.43
CA LEU A 70 -1.94 -7.43 11.86
C LEU A 70 -2.72 -6.13 12.16
N THR A 71 -2.52 -5.09 11.36
CA THR A 71 -3.23 -3.82 11.57
C THR A 71 -4.72 -3.93 11.28
N ASP A 72 -5.12 -4.71 10.29
CA ASP A 72 -6.53 -4.89 9.96
C ASP A 72 -7.24 -5.76 11.01
N PHE A 73 -6.55 -6.76 11.56
CA PHE A 73 -7.01 -7.53 12.72
C PHE A 73 -7.25 -6.64 13.95
N LEU A 74 -6.27 -5.77 14.31
CA LEU A 74 -6.42 -4.87 15.46
C LEU A 74 -7.54 -3.85 15.25
N ARG A 75 -7.72 -3.35 14.05
CA ARG A 75 -8.84 -2.46 13.69
C ARG A 75 -10.18 -3.16 13.78
N ALA A 76 -10.26 -4.43 13.38
CA ALA A 76 -11.49 -5.21 13.51
C ALA A 76 -11.89 -5.39 14.99
N ILE A 77 -10.93 -5.63 15.88
CA ILE A 77 -11.19 -5.67 17.34
C ILE A 77 -11.68 -4.30 17.84
N ALA A 78 -10.99 -3.21 17.47
CA ALA A 78 -11.37 -1.85 17.86
C ALA A 78 -12.80 -1.52 17.39
N TYR A 79 -13.14 -1.88 16.16
CA TYR A 79 -14.48 -1.67 15.59
C TYR A 79 -15.57 -2.39 16.38
N ARG A 80 -15.32 -3.64 16.81
CA ARG A 80 -16.25 -4.40 17.66
C ARG A 80 -16.52 -3.72 19.02
N GLN A 81 -15.60 -2.86 19.46
CA GLN A 81 -15.70 -2.09 20.70
C GLN A 81 -16.22 -0.65 20.47
N GLY A 82 -16.80 -0.40 19.29
CA GLY A 82 -17.37 0.90 18.93
C GLY A 82 -16.34 1.99 18.59
N GLN A 83 -15.06 1.62 18.44
CA GLN A 83 -14.01 2.53 17.99
C GLN A 83 -13.80 2.43 16.48
N THR A 84 -13.39 3.51 15.87
CA THR A 84 -13.16 3.58 14.42
C THR A 84 -11.68 3.74 14.10
N ALA A 85 -11.31 3.40 12.87
CA ALA A 85 -9.93 3.63 12.41
C ALA A 85 -9.61 5.12 12.24
N PHE A 86 -10.64 5.97 12.08
CA PHE A 86 -10.51 7.40 11.78
C PHE A 86 -11.65 8.19 12.42
N GLY A 87 -11.46 9.51 12.61
CA GLY A 87 -12.49 10.39 13.15
C GLY A 87 -12.41 10.58 14.66
N GLU A 88 -13.51 11.05 15.26
CA GLU A 88 -13.53 11.42 16.69
C GLU A 88 -13.43 10.21 17.63
N LYS A 89 -14.04 9.07 17.26
CA LYS A 89 -13.98 7.80 18.00
C LYS A 89 -12.81 6.91 17.56
N THR A 90 -11.70 7.53 17.14
CA THR A 90 -10.54 6.78 16.66
C THR A 90 -9.90 5.96 17.76
N MET A 91 -9.42 4.78 17.41
CA MET A 91 -8.60 3.93 18.28
C MET A 91 -7.24 4.58 18.62
N MET A 92 -6.81 5.62 17.88
CA MET A 92 -5.54 6.31 18.10
C MET A 92 -5.64 7.35 19.21
N LEU A 93 -4.87 7.17 20.29
CA LEU A 93 -4.80 8.09 21.45
C LEU A 93 -3.74 9.16 21.25
N THR A 94 -2.56 8.76 20.70
CA THR A 94 -1.42 9.65 20.56
C THR A 94 -1.58 10.58 19.35
N TRP A 95 -1.04 11.79 19.47
CA TRP A 95 -1.07 12.77 18.38
C TRP A 95 -0.31 12.28 17.13
N TRP A 96 0.84 11.63 17.33
CA TRP A 96 1.63 11.07 16.22
C TRP A 96 0.95 9.87 15.56
N GLY A 97 0.25 9.02 16.33
CA GLY A 97 -0.59 7.95 15.82
C GLY A 97 -1.71 8.50 14.93
N ARG A 98 -2.39 9.55 15.37
CA ARG A 98 -3.40 10.27 14.56
C ARG A 98 -2.79 10.90 13.31
N ALA A 99 -1.62 11.54 13.41
CA ALA A 99 -0.95 12.16 12.28
C ALA A 99 -0.53 11.14 11.22
N LEU A 100 0.09 10.03 11.62
CA LEU A 100 0.60 9.01 10.70
C LEU A 100 -0.51 8.14 10.09
N THR A 101 -1.52 7.76 10.88
CA THR A 101 -2.55 6.82 10.40
C THR A 101 -3.86 7.49 10.02
N GLY A 102 -4.25 8.55 10.75
CA GLY A 102 -5.53 9.23 10.60
C GLY A 102 -5.53 10.33 9.53
N SER A 103 -4.40 11.01 9.29
CA SER A 103 -4.37 12.16 8.40
C SER A 103 -4.60 11.78 6.93
N ARG A 104 -5.35 12.64 6.22
CA ARG A 104 -5.59 12.47 4.76
C ARG A 104 -4.29 12.57 3.98
N ALA A 105 -3.41 13.50 4.37
CA ALA A 105 -2.11 13.71 3.74
C ALA A 105 -1.21 12.48 3.82
N SER A 106 -1.08 11.86 5.00
CA SER A 106 -0.29 10.65 5.18
C SER A 106 -0.82 9.46 4.35
N ARG A 107 -2.16 9.31 4.26
CA ARG A 107 -2.76 8.28 3.41
C ARG A 107 -2.49 8.51 1.93
N ALA A 108 -2.69 9.75 1.46
CA ALA A 108 -2.42 10.13 0.08
C ALA A 108 -0.94 9.96 -0.29
N ALA A 109 -0.04 10.40 0.59
CA ALA A 109 1.41 10.25 0.39
C ALA A 109 1.83 8.77 0.29
N TYR A 110 1.34 7.92 1.22
CA TYR A 110 1.60 6.48 1.15
C TYR A 110 1.09 5.87 -0.16
N GLY A 111 -0.15 6.19 -0.54
CA GLY A 111 -0.74 5.73 -1.80
C GLY A 111 0.07 6.17 -3.02
N ALA A 112 0.47 7.45 -3.07
CA ALA A 112 1.25 8.00 -4.18
C ALA A 112 2.64 7.32 -4.31
N VAL A 113 3.37 7.16 -3.19
CA VAL A 113 4.69 6.50 -3.19
C VAL A 113 4.56 5.04 -3.61
N LYS A 114 3.57 4.32 -3.10
CA LYS A 114 3.28 2.93 -3.48
C LYS A 114 2.96 2.80 -4.97
N SER A 115 2.07 3.65 -5.48
CA SER A 115 1.69 3.63 -6.90
C SER A 115 2.86 3.96 -7.81
N ALA A 116 3.70 4.94 -7.42
CA ALA A 116 4.92 5.26 -8.14
C ALA A 116 5.93 4.10 -8.13
N ALA A 117 6.06 3.38 -7.00
CA ALA A 117 6.89 2.18 -6.91
C ALA A 117 6.40 1.08 -7.86
N PHE A 118 5.11 0.76 -7.86
CA PHE A 118 4.53 -0.25 -8.74
C PHE A 118 4.67 0.12 -10.21
N PHE A 119 4.39 1.38 -10.55
CA PHE A 119 4.57 1.87 -11.92
C PHE A 119 6.03 1.79 -12.35
N GLY A 120 6.97 2.26 -11.53
CA GLY A 120 8.40 2.23 -11.83
C GLY A 120 8.95 0.80 -11.99
N LEU A 121 8.56 -0.14 -11.10
CA LEU A 121 8.94 -1.55 -11.20
C LEU A 121 8.35 -2.20 -12.45
N GLY A 122 7.07 -1.94 -12.75
CA GLY A 122 6.40 -2.44 -13.95
C GLY A 122 7.00 -1.87 -15.24
N LEU A 123 7.33 -0.58 -15.24
CA LEU A 123 8.01 0.09 -16.35
C LEU A 123 9.39 -0.54 -16.60
N TRP A 124 10.21 -0.66 -15.56
CA TRP A 124 11.53 -1.27 -15.67
C TRP A 124 11.43 -2.71 -16.23
N LEU A 125 10.51 -3.53 -15.68
CA LEU A 125 10.32 -4.91 -16.13
C LEU A 125 9.91 -4.97 -17.61
N THR A 126 9.07 -4.03 -18.04
CA THR A 126 8.65 -3.95 -19.46
C THR A 126 9.82 -3.58 -20.36
N LEU A 127 10.56 -2.53 -20.02
CA LEU A 127 11.70 -2.08 -20.79
C LEU A 127 12.81 -3.13 -20.85
N ALA A 128 13.07 -3.83 -19.75
CA ALA A 128 14.07 -4.90 -19.69
C ALA A 128 13.77 -6.09 -20.61
N ASN A 129 12.47 -6.33 -20.91
CA ASN A 129 12.01 -7.45 -21.75
C ASN A 129 11.68 -7.06 -23.20
N LEU A 130 11.90 -5.79 -23.60
CA LEU A 130 11.70 -5.33 -24.97
C LEU A 130 13.06 -5.26 -25.70
N PRO A 131 13.36 -6.21 -26.62
CA PRO A 131 14.65 -6.24 -27.32
C PRO A 131 14.89 -5.00 -28.19
N GLU A 132 13.83 -4.42 -28.74
CA GLU A 132 13.89 -3.23 -29.60
C GLU A 132 14.43 -2.00 -28.86
N TRP A 133 14.09 -1.82 -27.59
CA TRP A 133 14.61 -0.71 -26.78
C TRP A 133 16.11 -0.81 -26.54
N ARG A 134 16.64 -2.03 -26.36
CA ARG A 134 18.08 -2.24 -26.20
C ARG A 134 18.88 -1.83 -27.46
N ALA A 135 18.27 -1.99 -28.65
CA ALA A 135 18.89 -1.59 -29.89
C ALA A 135 18.84 -0.06 -30.14
N ILE A 136 17.74 0.59 -29.72
CA ILE A 136 17.53 2.04 -29.96
C ILE A 136 18.43 2.89 -29.03
N ILE A 137 18.73 2.42 -27.82
CA ILE A 137 19.48 3.18 -26.81
C ILE A 137 20.93 2.66 -26.70
N ALA A 138 21.49 2.07 -27.75
CA ALA A 138 22.86 1.54 -27.75
C ALA A 138 23.86 2.62 -27.24
N GLY A 139 24.50 2.36 -26.07
CA GLY A 139 25.48 3.21 -25.44
C GLY A 139 25.05 4.05 -24.25
N GLN A 140 23.76 4.42 -24.11
CA GLN A 140 23.22 5.11 -22.94
C GLN A 140 22.13 4.30 -22.21
N ALA A 141 21.74 3.18 -22.79
CA ALA A 141 20.68 2.31 -22.26
C ALA A 141 20.93 1.83 -20.84
N ASP A 142 22.17 1.41 -20.57
CA ASP A 142 22.50 0.81 -19.28
C ASP A 142 22.44 1.82 -18.13
N ALA A 143 22.89 3.05 -18.36
CA ALA A 143 22.82 4.11 -17.34
C ALA A 143 21.36 4.49 -17.04
N LEU A 144 20.55 4.70 -18.07
CA LEU A 144 19.13 5.03 -17.91
C LEU A 144 18.35 3.88 -17.24
N MET A 145 18.58 2.64 -17.67
CA MET A 145 17.94 1.46 -17.09
C MET A 145 18.33 1.26 -15.62
N ASN A 146 19.59 1.46 -15.28
CA ASN A 146 20.07 1.40 -13.91
C ASN A 146 19.45 2.52 -13.06
N PHE A 147 19.31 3.73 -13.59
CA PHE A 147 18.66 4.85 -12.92
C PHE A 147 17.16 4.55 -12.65
N VAL A 148 16.43 4.09 -13.65
CA VAL A 148 15.01 3.71 -13.50
C VAL A 148 14.85 2.59 -12.46
N ARG A 149 15.73 1.57 -12.52
CA ARG A 149 15.73 0.47 -11.54
C ARG A 149 16.01 0.97 -10.13
N ALA A 150 17.05 1.75 -9.95
CA ALA A 150 17.43 2.28 -8.64
C ALA A 150 16.33 3.16 -8.05
N GLY A 151 15.72 4.03 -8.87
CA GLY A 151 14.59 4.86 -8.48
C GLY A 151 13.37 4.02 -8.06
N ALA A 152 12.99 3.02 -8.86
CA ALA A 152 11.86 2.15 -8.58
C ALA A 152 12.08 1.30 -7.31
N VAL A 153 13.28 0.74 -7.12
CA VAL A 153 13.64 0.00 -5.90
C VAL A 153 13.69 0.93 -4.69
N GLY A 154 14.24 2.13 -4.84
CA GLY A 154 14.24 3.15 -3.79
C GLY A 154 12.81 3.53 -3.33
N LEU A 155 11.88 3.69 -4.28
CA LEU A 155 10.47 3.91 -3.97
C LEU A 155 9.82 2.70 -3.28
N ALA A 156 10.17 1.47 -3.69
CA ALA A 156 9.68 0.25 -3.04
C ALA A 156 10.15 0.15 -1.58
N VAL A 157 11.42 0.41 -1.32
CA VAL A 157 11.98 0.45 0.04
C VAL A 157 11.33 1.56 0.86
N SER A 158 11.17 2.76 0.29
CA SER A 158 10.48 3.88 0.94
C SER A 158 9.03 3.54 1.28
N THR A 159 8.34 2.81 0.39
CA THR A 159 6.98 2.31 0.65
C THR A 159 6.97 1.34 1.83
N ALA A 160 7.93 0.41 1.92
CA ALA A 160 8.02 -0.54 3.02
C ALA A 160 8.31 0.17 4.36
N ILE A 161 9.23 1.12 4.38
CA ILE A 161 9.54 1.95 5.56
C ILE A 161 8.29 2.72 5.99
N PHE A 162 7.60 3.39 5.06
CA PHE A 162 6.39 4.14 5.35
C PHE A 162 5.25 3.23 5.81
N CYS A 163 5.15 2.03 5.24
CA CYS A 163 4.23 0.99 5.66
C CYS A 163 4.45 0.64 7.14
N VAL A 164 5.68 0.36 7.55
CA VAL A 164 6.05 0.05 8.94
C VAL A 164 5.74 1.24 9.85
N ALA A 165 6.22 2.43 9.50
CA ALA A 165 6.01 3.65 10.28
C ALA A 165 4.53 3.91 10.59
N ARG A 166 3.64 3.64 9.63
CA ARG A 166 2.18 3.74 9.82
C ARG A 166 1.57 2.56 10.58
N GLY A 167 2.23 1.40 10.57
CA GLY A 167 1.77 0.21 11.30
C GLY A 167 2.07 0.28 12.79
N VAL A 168 3.23 0.81 13.14
CA VAL A 168 3.73 0.87 14.53
C VAL A 168 2.71 1.48 15.50
N PRO A 169 2.12 2.67 15.27
CA PRO A 169 1.14 3.22 16.20
C PRO A 169 -0.11 2.34 16.34
N VAL A 170 -0.58 1.74 15.24
CA VAL A 170 -1.75 0.86 15.29
C VAL A 170 -1.46 -0.37 16.14
N ILE A 171 -0.26 -0.93 16.04
CA ILE A 171 0.14 -2.11 16.81
C ILE A 171 0.29 -1.74 18.29
N ILE A 172 1.05 -0.70 18.59
CA ILE A 172 1.32 -0.28 19.98
C ILE A 172 0.00 0.05 20.71
N GLU A 173 -0.84 0.86 20.08
CA GLU A 173 -2.10 1.28 20.69
C GLU A 173 -3.17 0.20 20.65
N GLY A 174 -3.11 -0.70 19.64
CA GLY A 174 -3.99 -1.85 19.54
C GLY A 174 -3.74 -2.93 20.60
N LEU A 175 -2.50 -3.06 21.10
CA LEU A 175 -2.16 -4.05 22.13
C LEU A 175 -2.92 -3.82 23.45
N ARG A 176 -3.39 -2.59 23.73
CA ARG A 176 -4.22 -2.30 24.90
C ARG A 176 -5.52 -3.13 24.94
N PHE A 177 -6.07 -3.50 23.78
CA PHE A 177 -7.27 -4.33 23.71
C PHE A 177 -7.08 -5.73 24.30
N PHE A 178 -5.83 -6.19 24.41
CA PHE A 178 -5.49 -7.47 25.01
C PHE A 178 -5.12 -7.37 26.50
N ARG A 179 -4.77 -6.15 26.98
CA ARG A 179 -4.37 -5.95 28.37
C ARG A 179 -5.55 -5.70 29.30
N GLY A 180 -6.77 -5.71 28.82
CA GLY A 180 -7.96 -5.45 29.64
C GLY A 180 -8.06 -4.01 30.18
N ASP A 181 -7.21 -3.09 29.72
CA ASP A 181 -7.22 -1.67 30.11
C ASP A 181 -8.42 -0.90 29.51
N LEU A 182 -9.50 -1.63 29.25
CA LEU A 182 -10.78 -1.06 28.82
C LEU A 182 -11.52 -0.49 30.03
N LYS A 183 -10.91 0.40 30.78
CA LYS A 183 -11.65 1.29 31.64
C LYS A 183 -12.27 2.35 30.75
N THR A 184 -13.56 2.15 30.52
CA THR A 184 -14.61 3.15 30.26
C THR A 184 -14.10 4.59 30.10
N ILE A 185 -14.24 5.09 28.88
CA ILE A 185 -14.42 6.52 28.65
C ILE A 185 -15.88 6.76 28.33
#